data_79b40223bc2c7d210ac834a0c54d8999
#
_entry.id   79b40223bc2c7d210ac834a0c54d8999
#
_cell.length_a   1.000
_cell.length_b   1.000
_cell.length_c   1.000
_cell.angle_alpha   90.00
_cell.angle_beta   90.00
_cell.angle_gamma   90.00
#
_symmetry.space_group_name_H-M   'P 1'
#
loop_
_entity.id
_entity.type
_entity.pdbx_description
1 polymer ?
#
loop_
_entity_poly.entity_id
_entity_poly.type
_entity_poly.pdbx_seq_one_letter_code
_entity_poly.pdbx_strand_id
1 'polypeptide(L)'
;MNKRVLVTAILGVIMAVLVVYVITDYHQNTSNQAAYAESEEARKAQEEKDKEAELTKKADAEKEIYTILNNTNFEYDQVDREYKFYSSSQRAIQPSNAVSWVAFVDSSGHLVGPFIKLVTFAPLDISTNWIFWDKLTFSSSAGKYDYTMRGVIAGQSGGGKNIRLDDSGAYEYALLTIPEIDEGMRILTQGSNPIIRYRGSQYYKDYILSSEEIEQLKTSLTLYKLGDIVDNTLDVNKLSK
;
A
#
# COMPACT_ATOMS: atom_id res chain seq x y z
N MET A 1 -81.83 -0.88 -40.44
CA MET A 1 -81.21 -0.90 -39.13
C MET A 1 -81.36 0.48 -38.51
N ASN A 2 -81.94 0.60 -37.34
CA ASN A 2 -82.28 1.87 -36.70
C ASN A 2 -80.98 2.58 -36.26
N LYS A 3 -80.74 3.83 -36.70
CA LYS A 3 -79.50 4.59 -36.42
C LYS A 3 -79.17 4.63 -34.93
N ARG A 4 -80.18 4.60 -34.06
CA ARG A 4 -79.94 4.56 -32.57
C ARG A 4 -79.33 3.25 -32.11
N VAL A 5 -79.72 2.12 -32.66
CA VAL A 5 -79.13 0.80 -32.30
C VAL A 5 -77.67 0.69 -32.71
N LEU A 6 -77.35 1.26 -33.88
CA LEU A 6 -75.95 1.26 -34.37
C LEU A 6 -75.04 2.12 -33.46
N VAL A 7 -75.51 3.30 -33.05
CA VAL A 7 -74.73 4.20 -32.16
C VAL A 7 -74.52 3.57 -30.78
N THR A 8 -75.54 2.90 -30.23
CA THR A 8 -75.39 2.21 -28.92
C THR A 8 -74.41 1.03 -28.99
N ALA A 9 -74.45 0.28 -30.11
CA ALA A 9 -73.48 -0.85 -30.29
C ALA A 9 -72.06 -0.32 -30.42
N ILE A 10 -71.82 0.77 -31.15
CA ILE A 10 -70.50 1.38 -31.30
C ILE A 10 -69.99 1.93 -29.94
N LEU A 11 -70.83 2.61 -29.16
CA LEU A 11 -70.42 3.07 -27.79
C LEU A 11 -70.13 1.91 -26.85
N GLY A 12 -70.88 0.81 -26.93
CA GLY A 12 -70.54 -0.40 -26.13
C GLY A 12 -69.21 -0.99 -26.47
N VAL A 13 -68.85 -1.05 -27.75
CA VAL A 13 -67.52 -1.54 -28.17
C VAL A 13 -66.38 -0.62 -27.71
N ILE A 14 -66.56 0.70 -27.82
CA ILE A 14 -65.60 1.68 -27.37
C ILE A 14 -65.36 1.55 -25.84
N MET A 15 -66.42 1.43 -25.06
CA MET A 15 -66.35 1.27 -23.62
C MET A 15 -65.64 -0.04 -23.24
N ALA A 16 -65.93 -1.14 -23.95
CA ALA A 16 -65.23 -2.43 -23.69
C ALA A 16 -63.73 -2.34 -23.99
N VAL A 17 -63.33 -1.67 -25.10
CA VAL A 17 -61.92 -1.44 -25.44
C VAL A 17 -61.24 -0.56 -24.40
N LEU A 18 -61.87 0.49 -23.92
CA LEU A 18 -61.35 1.37 -22.88
C LEU A 18 -61.15 0.63 -21.55
N VAL A 19 -62.10 -0.23 -21.16
CA VAL A 19 -61.98 -1.04 -19.94
C VAL A 19 -60.81 -2.05 -20.06
N VAL A 20 -60.67 -2.69 -21.19
CA VAL A 20 -59.52 -3.62 -21.42
C VAL A 20 -58.19 -2.85 -21.38
N TYR A 21 -58.15 -1.67 -22.02
CA TYR A 21 -56.97 -0.83 -22.00
C TYR A 21 -56.53 -0.42 -20.57
N VAL A 22 -57.50 0.08 -19.76
CA VAL A 22 -57.24 0.47 -18.37
C VAL A 22 -56.81 -0.71 -17.52
N ILE A 23 -57.38 -1.89 -17.71
CA ILE A 23 -56.98 -3.08 -16.95
C ILE A 23 -55.58 -3.53 -17.34
N THR A 24 -55.24 -3.52 -18.65
CA THR A 24 -53.89 -3.88 -19.10
C THR A 24 -52.83 -2.89 -18.64
N ASP A 25 -53.11 -1.58 -18.70
CA ASP A 25 -52.22 -0.53 -18.23
C ASP A 25 -51.98 -0.63 -16.70
N TYR A 26 -53.05 -0.88 -15.94
CA TYR A 26 -52.96 -1.11 -14.50
C TYR A 26 -52.11 -2.34 -14.14
N HIS A 27 -52.32 -3.46 -14.84
CA HIS A 27 -51.52 -4.67 -14.62
C HIS A 27 -50.04 -4.49 -15.00
N GLN A 28 -49.77 -3.76 -16.08
CA GLN A 28 -48.40 -3.51 -16.54
C GLN A 28 -47.67 -2.57 -15.55
N ASN A 29 -48.39 -1.57 -15.02
CA ASN A 29 -47.84 -0.62 -14.06
C ASN A 29 -47.55 -1.27 -12.70
N THR A 30 -48.44 -2.14 -12.21
CA THR A 30 -48.21 -2.90 -10.97
C THR A 30 -47.07 -3.94 -11.11
N SER A 31 -46.96 -4.59 -12.25
CA SER A 31 -45.85 -5.53 -12.55
C SER A 31 -44.50 -4.79 -12.60
N ASN A 32 -44.46 -3.63 -13.24
CA ASN A 32 -43.24 -2.80 -13.30
C ASN A 32 -42.83 -2.28 -11.91
N GLN A 33 -43.80 -1.87 -11.09
CA GLN A 33 -43.50 -1.46 -9.70
C GLN A 33 -42.94 -2.60 -8.84
N ALA A 34 -43.51 -3.81 -8.98
CA ALA A 34 -43.00 -4.99 -8.26
C ALA A 34 -41.59 -5.35 -8.70
N ALA A 35 -41.30 -5.36 -10.01
CA ALA A 35 -39.95 -5.62 -10.53
C ALA A 35 -38.94 -4.54 -10.11
N TYR A 36 -39.37 -3.29 -10.00
CA TYR A 36 -38.54 -2.19 -9.50
C TYR A 36 -38.21 -2.36 -8.02
N ALA A 37 -39.19 -2.71 -7.20
CA ALA A 37 -38.98 -2.96 -5.76
C ALA A 37 -38.04 -4.14 -5.53
N GLU A 38 -38.22 -5.26 -6.25
CA GLU A 38 -37.34 -6.44 -6.15
C GLU A 38 -35.89 -6.12 -6.58
N SER A 39 -35.71 -5.33 -7.63
CA SER A 39 -34.39 -4.90 -8.09
C SER A 39 -33.71 -3.97 -7.08
N GLU A 40 -34.44 -3.12 -6.38
CA GLU A 40 -33.90 -2.24 -5.37
C GLU A 40 -33.54 -2.96 -4.08
N GLU A 41 -34.34 -3.95 -3.66
CA GLU A 41 -34.00 -4.83 -2.53
C GLU A 41 -32.75 -5.67 -2.83
N ALA A 42 -32.65 -6.23 -4.03
CA ALA A 42 -31.47 -6.98 -4.46
C ALA A 42 -30.20 -6.10 -4.46
N ARG A 43 -30.31 -4.84 -4.92
CA ARG A 43 -29.22 -3.88 -4.90
C ARG A 43 -28.78 -3.55 -3.46
N LYS A 44 -29.74 -3.27 -2.57
CA LYS A 44 -29.44 -2.99 -1.15
C LYS A 44 -28.78 -4.19 -0.45
N ALA A 45 -29.29 -5.40 -0.72
CA ALA A 45 -28.69 -6.62 -0.18
C ALA A 45 -27.25 -6.85 -0.70
N GLN A 46 -26.98 -6.48 -1.95
CA GLN A 46 -25.62 -6.55 -2.49
C GLN A 46 -24.71 -5.49 -1.86
N GLU A 47 -25.17 -4.24 -1.74
CA GLU A 47 -24.43 -3.16 -1.09
C GLU A 47 -24.09 -3.48 0.39
N GLU A 48 -25.00 -4.15 1.11
CA GLU A 48 -24.77 -4.57 2.50
C GLU A 48 -23.70 -5.67 2.58
N LYS A 49 -23.77 -6.66 1.69
CA LYS A 49 -22.74 -7.71 1.59
C LYS A 49 -21.36 -7.14 1.23
N ASP A 50 -21.30 -6.19 0.31
CA ASP A 50 -20.04 -5.56 -0.10
C ASP A 50 -19.44 -4.75 1.06
N LYS A 51 -20.25 -4.05 1.84
CA LYS A 51 -19.82 -3.35 3.07
C LYS A 51 -19.30 -4.31 4.13
N GLU A 52 -19.99 -5.42 4.37
CA GLU A 52 -19.57 -6.44 5.34
C GLU A 52 -18.24 -7.08 4.92
N ALA A 53 -18.08 -7.37 3.62
CA ALA A 53 -16.83 -7.88 3.08
C ALA A 53 -15.67 -6.88 3.21
N GLU A 54 -15.92 -5.60 3.00
CA GLU A 54 -14.93 -4.53 3.19
C GLU A 54 -14.52 -4.38 4.65
N LEU A 55 -15.47 -4.39 5.58
CA LEU A 55 -15.21 -4.32 7.03
C LEU A 55 -14.38 -5.52 7.49
N THR A 56 -14.71 -6.71 7.03
CA THR A 56 -13.95 -7.93 7.34
C THR A 56 -12.52 -7.82 6.81
N LYS A 57 -12.35 -7.38 5.58
CA LYS A 57 -11.03 -7.18 4.97
C LYS A 57 -10.19 -6.16 5.76
N LYS A 58 -10.78 -5.05 6.22
CA LYS A 58 -10.09 -4.05 7.06
C LYS A 58 -9.68 -4.64 8.41
N ALA A 59 -10.55 -5.40 9.07
CA ALA A 59 -10.26 -6.03 10.36
C ALA A 59 -9.14 -7.06 10.27
N ASP A 60 -9.13 -7.88 9.20
CA ASP A 60 -8.05 -8.85 8.96
C ASP A 60 -6.72 -8.15 8.67
N ALA A 61 -6.73 -7.10 7.86
CA ALA A 61 -5.54 -6.30 7.56
C ALA A 61 -4.99 -5.64 8.83
N GLU A 62 -5.84 -5.03 9.65
CA GLU A 62 -5.44 -4.42 10.92
C GLU A 62 -4.80 -5.45 11.86
N LYS A 63 -5.38 -6.63 11.99
CA LYS A 63 -4.84 -7.72 12.81
C LYS A 63 -3.46 -8.16 12.33
N GLU A 64 -3.26 -8.28 11.02
CA GLU A 64 -1.97 -8.66 10.45
C GLU A 64 -0.91 -7.57 10.67
N ILE A 65 -1.26 -6.28 10.52
CA ILE A 65 -0.37 -5.16 10.83
C ILE A 65 0.11 -5.25 12.29
N TYR A 66 -0.79 -5.43 13.26
CA TYR A 66 -0.39 -5.58 14.67
C TYR A 66 0.50 -6.80 14.86
N THR A 67 0.24 -7.91 14.16
CA THR A 67 1.11 -9.09 14.23
C THR A 67 2.51 -8.77 13.76
N ILE A 68 2.66 -8.05 12.65
CA ILE A 68 3.97 -7.62 12.13
C ILE A 68 4.64 -6.66 13.11
N LEU A 69 3.97 -5.59 13.51
CA LEU A 69 4.56 -4.54 14.34
C LEU A 69 4.92 -5.05 15.75
N ASN A 70 4.06 -5.86 16.39
CA ASN A 70 4.31 -6.41 17.72
C ASN A 70 5.43 -7.47 17.75
N ASN A 71 5.75 -8.09 16.61
CA ASN A 71 6.90 -8.98 16.46
C ASN A 71 8.18 -8.26 15.98
N THR A 72 8.15 -6.95 15.89
CA THR A 72 9.24 -6.10 15.43
C THR A 72 9.81 -5.32 16.61
N ASN A 73 11.13 -5.03 16.57
CA ASN A 73 11.73 -4.16 17.58
C ASN A 73 11.18 -2.75 17.44
N PHE A 74 10.82 -2.13 18.55
CA PHE A 74 10.31 -0.77 18.54
C PHE A 74 10.92 0.10 19.64
N GLU A 75 10.81 1.40 19.47
CA GLU A 75 11.19 2.43 20.41
C GLU A 75 10.10 3.50 20.43
N TYR A 76 9.73 4.00 21.61
CA TYR A 76 8.84 5.13 21.75
C TYR A 76 9.65 6.41 21.92
N ASP A 77 9.53 7.32 20.97
CA ASP A 77 10.13 8.65 21.05
C ASP A 77 9.20 9.60 21.81
N GLN A 78 9.64 10.01 23.01
CA GLN A 78 8.83 10.89 23.88
C GLN A 78 8.75 12.32 23.35
N VAL A 79 9.71 12.77 22.54
CA VAL A 79 9.76 14.11 21.98
C VAL A 79 8.82 14.23 20.79
N ASP A 80 8.94 13.33 19.85
CA ASP A 80 8.12 13.28 18.65
C ASP A 80 6.75 12.60 18.90
N ARG A 81 6.61 11.91 20.06
CA ARG A 81 5.40 11.17 20.46
C ARG A 81 4.99 10.13 19.43
N GLU A 82 5.96 9.37 18.94
CA GLU A 82 5.75 8.34 17.93
C GLU A 82 6.43 7.03 18.31
N TYR A 83 5.87 5.91 17.83
CA TYR A 83 6.50 4.60 17.86
C TYR A 83 7.33 4.43 16.60
N LYS A 84 8.60 4.06 16.75
CA LYS A 84 9.53 3.74 15.66
C LYS A 84 9.75 2.24 15.63
N PHE A 85 9.36 1.58 14.54
CA PHE A 85 9.50 0.13 14.34
C PHE A 85 10.65 -0.16 13.39
N TYR A 86 11.48 -1.15 13.74
CA TYR A 86 12.68 -1.51 12.99
C TYR A 86 12.66 -3.00 12.62
N SER A 87 12.86 -3.35 11.37
CA SER A 87 12.89 -4.73 10.88
C SER A 87 14.08 -5.56 11.33
N SER A 88 15.11 -4.93 11.87
CA SER A 88 16.30 -5.61 12.38
C SER A 88 16.53 -5.29 13.86
N SER A 89 17.25 -6.16 14.57
CA SER A 89 17.71 -5.92 15.95
C SER A 89 18.68 -4.73 16.08
N GLN A 90 19.04 -4.11 14.98
CA GLN A 90 20.01 -3.03 14.93
C GLN A 90 19.34 -1.68 15.19
N ARG A 91 19.25 -1.29 16.47
CA ARG A 91 18.92 0.09 16.89
C ARG A 91 19.91 1.11 16.35
N ALA A 92 21.19 0.76 16.30
CA ALA A 92 22.26 1.61 15.81
C ALA A 92 22.67 1.19 14.39
N ILE A 93 23.11 2.17 13.58
CA ILE A 93 23.82 1.90 12.34
C ILE A 93 25.09 1.12 12.71
N GLN A 94 25.15 -0.15 12.35
CA GLN A 94 26.33 -0.99 12.56
C GLN A 94 27.38 -0.65 11.51
N PRO A 95 28.70 -0.88 11.79
CA PRO A 95 29.77 -0.68 10.82
C PRO A 95 29.74 -1.75 9.71
N SER A 96 28.62 -1.84 9.03
CA SER A 96 28.35 -2.79 7.94
C SER A 96 27.35 -2.22 6.95
N ASN A 97 27.36 -2.75 5.73
CA ASN A 97 26.27 -2.50 4.81
C ASN A 97 25.03 -3.26 5.29
N ALA A 98 23.85 -2.69 5.06
CA ALA A 98 22.59 -3.31 5.47
C ALA A 98 21.40 -2.80 4.63
N VAL A 99 20.41 -3.66 4.51
CA VAL A 99 19.09 -3.35 3.99
C VAL A 99 18.06 -3.72 5.04
N SER A 100 17.22 -2.77 5.39
CA SER A 100 16.18 -2.95 6.41
C SER A 100 14.98 -2.06 6.09
N TRP A 101 13.91 -2.15 6.90
CA TRP A 101 12.83 -1.17 6.83
C TRP A 101 12.60 -0.52 8.20
N VAL A 102 11.99 0.66 8.16
CA VAL A 102 11.52 1.38 9.33
C VAL A 102 10.11 1.90 9.08
N ALA A 103 9.25 1.84 10.09
CA ALA A 103 7.93 2.43 10.05
C ALA A 103 7.70 3.24 11.33
N PHE A 104 6.79 4.20 11.26
CA PHE A 104 6.44 5.06 12.37
C PHE A 104 4.94 5.01 12.60
N VAL A 105 4.52 5.07 13.86
CA VAL A 105 3.11 5.25 14.21
C VAL A 105 3.04 6.42 15.19
N ASP A 106 2.38 7.48 14.80
CA ASP A 106 2.24 8.67 15.65
C ASP A 106 1.21 8.47 16.76
N SER A 107 1.07 9.44 17.65
CA SER A 107 0.14 9.39 18.78
C SER A 107 -1.34 9.37 18.37
N SER A 108 -1.66 9.73 17.14
CA SER A 108 -3.02 9.63 16.57
C SER A 108 -3.31 8.26 15.95
N GLY A 109 -2.31 7.38 15.90
CA GLY A 109 -2.40 6.06 15.28
C GLY A 109 -2.11 6.07 13.78
N HIS A 110 -1.60 7.17 13.22
CA HIS A 110 -1.28 7.20 11.81
C HIS A 110 0.03 6.45 11.52
N LEU A 111 -0.06 5.43 10.68
CA LEU A 111 1.09 4.64 10.21
C LEU A 111 1.79 5.37 9.05
N VAL A 112 3.06 5.70 9.25
CA VAL A 112 3.92 6.37 8.27
C VAL A 112 5.00 5.41 7.80
N GLY A 113 5.08 5.17 6.53
CA GLY A 113 5.98 4.17 5.94
C GLY A 113 5.24 2.87 5.57
N PRO A 114 5.92 1.72 5.48
CA PRO A 114 7.35 1.54 5.76
C PRO A 114 8.27 2.22 4.74
N PHE A 115 9.42 2.66 5.23
CA PHE A 115 10.53 3.15 4.41
C PHE A 115 11.60 2.07 4.31
N ILE A 116 12.21 1.93 3.16
CA ILE A 116 13.37 1.05 2.98
C ILE A 116 14.63 1.82 3.36
N LYS A 117 15.32 1.32 4.37
CA LYS A 117 16.59 1.88 4.85
C LYS A 117 17.74 1.15 4.21
N LEU A 118 18.51 1.86 3.43
CA LEU A 118 19.74 1.39 2.79
C LEU A 118 20.94 2.00 3.50
N VAL A 119 21.93 1.19 3.85
CA VAL A 119 23.15 1.64 4.53
C VAL A 119 24.37 1.10 3.80
N THR A 120 25.34 1.97 3.51
CA THR A 120 26.68 1.59 3.14
C THR A 120 27.68 2.10 4.17
N PHE A 121 28.69 1.30 4.45
CA PHE A 121 29.74 1.60 5.39
C PHE A 121 31.11 1.53 4.72
N ALA A 122 31.98 2.49 5.04
CA ALA A 122 33.36 2.55 4.64
C ALA A 122 34.26 2.79 5.88
N PRO A 123 35.16 1.84 6.26
CA PRO A 123 36.10 2.03 7.37
C PRO A 123 37.02 3.22 7.12
N LEU A 124 37.49 3.87 8.20
CA LEU A 124 38.42 5.02 8.12
C LEU A 124 39.82 4.68 7.61
N ASP A 125 40.23 3.44 7.76
CA ASP A 125 41.59 2.99 7.38
C ASP A 125 41.78 2.84 5.86
N ILE A 126 40.72 2.94 5.10
CA ILE A 126 40.74 2.73 3.64
C ILE A 126 40.23 4.00 2.95
N SER A 127 41.15 4.86 2.61
CA SER A 127 40.92 6.18 1.99
C SER A 127 40.15 6.14 0.65
N THR A 128 39.76 4.97 0.14
CA THR A 128 39.24 4.78 -1.21
C THR A 128 37.83 4.22 -1.30
N ASN A 129 37.16 3.94 -0.18
CA ASN A 129 35.90 3.20 -0.21
C ASN A 129 34.64 4.05 0.00
N TRP A 130 34.78 5.36 0.02
CA TRP A 130 33.66 6.26 0.05
C TRP A 130 33.06 6.35 -1.35
N ILE A 131 31.81 5.93 -1.47
CA ILE A 131 31.17 5.84 -2.78
C ILE A 131 30.50 7.16 -3.14
N PHE A 132 29.95 7.87 -2.12
CA PHE A 132 29.11 9.05 -2.30
C PHE A 132 28.00 8.80 -3.30
N TRP A 133 27.29 7.66 -3.10
CA TRP A 133 26.33 7.18 -4.05
C TRP A 133 25.09 8.11 -4.15
N ASP A 134 24.64 8.29 -5.37
CA ASP A 134 23.43 9.04 -5.73
C ASP A 134 22.52 8.23 -6.66
N LYS A 135 22.98 7.03 -7.05
CA LYS A 135 22.25 6.11 -7.90
C LYS A 135 22.29 4.70 -7.35
N LEU A 136 21.19 3.98 -7.57
CA LEU A 136 21.04 2.59 -7.20
C LEU A 136 20.69 1.77 -8.43
N THR A 137 21.23 0.56 -8.52
CA THR A 137 20.76 -0.46 -9.46
C THR A 137 20.27 -1.65 -8.65
N PHE A 138 19.01 -1.99 -8.79
CA PHE A 138 18.39 -3.20 -8.25
C PHE A 138 18.45 -4.27 -9.33
N SER A 139 18.99 -5.45 -9.02
CA SER A 139 19.20 -6.53 -10.00
C SER A 139 18.97 -7.88 -9.37
N SER A 140 18.39 -8.79 -10.15
CA SER A 140 18.26 -10.22 -9.83
C SER A 140 17.95 -10.99 -11.12
N SER A 141 17.63 -12.30 -11.01
CA SER A 141 17.12 -13.06 -12.16
C SER A 141 15.77 -12.54 -12.70
N ALA A 142 15.03 -11.74 -11.92
CA ALA A 142 13.75 -11.15 -12.33
C ALA A 142 13.91 -9.86 -13.17
N GLY A 143 15.14 -9.33 -13.30
CA GLY A 143 15.41 -8.14 -14.09
C GLY A 143 16.40 -7.16 -13.47
N LYS A 144 16.35 -5.94 -13.98
CA LYS A 144 17.20 -4.83 -13.54
C LYS A 144 16.42 -3.53 -13.55
N TYR A 145 16.61 -2.69 -12.53
CA TYR A 145 16.03 -1.35 -12.42
C TYR A 145 17.06 -0.36 -11.90
N ASP A 146 17.22 0.76 -12.57
CA ASP A 146 18.12 1.85 -12.18
C ASP A 146 17.29 2.99 -11.56
N TYR A 147 17.65 3.43 -10.37
CA TYR A 147 17.04 4.53 -9.65
C TYR A 147 18.07 5.63 -9.37
N THR A 148 17.71 6.87 -9.66
CA THR A 148 18.53 8.04 -9.34
C THR A 148 17.86 8.86 -8.24
N MET A 149 18.56 9.09 -7.16
CA MET A 149 18.06 9.85 -6.02
C MET A 149 17.91 11.33 -6.39
N ARG A 150 16.71 11.87 -6.14
CA ARG A 150 16.43 13.29 -6.44
C ARG A 150 17.01 14.19 -5.33
N GLY A 151 17.61 15.31 -5.73
CA GLY A 151 18.13 16.32 -4.81
C GLY A 151 19.34 15.88 -3.99
N VAL A 152 19.97 14.76 -4.33
CA VAL A 152 21.23 14.32 -3.71
C VAL A 152 22.40 14.93 -4.46
N ILE A 153 23.30 15.60 -3.71
CA ILE A 153 24.59 16.07 -4.19
C ILE A 153 25.66 15.13 -3.63
N ALA A 154 26.56 14.66 -4.49
CA ALA A 154 27.64 13.77 -4.07
C ALA A 154 28.45 14.36 -2.89
N GLY A 155 28.63 13.56 -1.85
CA GLY A 155 29.36 13.99 -0.64
C GLY A 155 28.56 14.86 0.35
N GLN A 156 27.26 15.06 0.10
CA GLN A 156 26.39 15.83 0.99
C GLN A 156 25.15 15.03 1.40
N SER A 157 24.56 15.42 2.53
CA SER A 157 23.21 14.97 2.90
C SER A 157 22.17 15.74 2.11
N GLY A 158 21.07 15.08 1.74
CA GLY A 158 19.95 15.68 1.01
C GLY A 158 19.13 14.63 0.27
N GLY A 159 17.94 14.98 -0.17
CA GLY A 159 17.06 14.09 -0.95
C GLY A 159 16.75 12.75 -0.28
N GLY A 160 16.62 12.72 1.05
CA GLY A 160 16.42 11.49 1.83
C GLY A 160 17.70 10.70 2.12
N LYS A 161 18.87 11.17 1.67
CA LYS A 161 20.18 10.58 1.96
C LYS A 161 20.91 11.37 3.03
N ASN A 162 21.57 10.66 3.96
CA ASN A 162 22.39 11.22 5.01
C ASN A 162 23.78 10.60 5.01
N ILE A 163 24.74 11.38 5.49
CA ILE A 163 26.12 10.97 5.71
C ILE A 163 26.45 11.20 7.18
N ARG A 164 27.00 10.18 7.83
CA ARG A 164 27.51 10.24 9.19
C ARG A 164 28.94 9.77 9.21
N LEU A 165 29.78 10.49 9.94
CA LEU A 165 31.16 10.13 10.24
C LEU A 165 31.28 9.87 11.73
N ASP A 166 31.94 8.78 12.10
CA ASP A 166 32.36 8.51 13.46
C ASP A 166 33.74 7.81 13.48
N ASP A 167 34.20 7.43 14.66
CA ASP A 167 35.53 6.82 14.84
C ASP A 167 35.69 5.47 14.11
N SER A 168 34.61 4.81 13.74
CA SER A 168 34.63 3.55 13.00
C SER A 168 34.69 3.75 11.49
N GLY A 169 34.15 4.86 10.96
CA GLY A 169 34.12 5.08 9.53
C GLY A 169 33.06 6.07 9.05
N ALA A 170 32.80 5.99 7.75
CA ALA A 170 31.76 6.74 7.08
C ALA A 170 30.53 5.86 6.79
N TYR A 171 29.39 6.36 7.13
CA TYR A 171 28.09 5.77 6.81
C TYR A 171 27.36 6.67 5.83
N GLU A 172 26.90 6.07 4.75
CA GLU A 172 25.95 6.70 3.87
C GLU A 172 24.64 5.91 3.96
N TYR A 173 23.53 6.58 4.28
CA TYR A 173 22.25 5.90 4.41
C TYR A 173 21.12 6.72 3.80
N ALA A 174 20.09 6.04 3.32
CA ALA A 174 18.88 6.67 2.81
C ALA A 174 17.65 5.92 3.31
N LEU A 175 16.55 6.68 3.44
CA LEU A 175 15.19 6.17 3.60
C LEU A 175 14.44 6.42 2.30
N LEU A 176 14.01 5.35 1.65
CA LEU A 176 13.27 5.40 0.39
C LEU A 176 11.84 4.91 0.61
N THR A 177 10.89 5.60 0.04
CA THR A 177 9.50 5.12 0.05
C THR A 177 9.33 3.96 -0.93
N ILE A 178 8.42 3.05 -0.62
CA ILE A 178 8.14 1.92 -1.52
C ILE A 178 7.70 2.39 -2.92
N PRO A 179 6.81 3.39 -3.08
CA PRO A 179 6.45 3.90 -4.41
C PRO A 179 7.62 4.42 -5.24
N GLU A 180 8.66 4.98 -4.61
CA GLU A 180 9.84 5.47 -5.34
C GLU A 180 10.66 4.35 -5.97
N ILE A 181 10.65 3.16 -5.37
CA ILE A 181 11.49 2.02 -5.77
C ILE A 181 10.67 0.75 -6.00
N ASP A 182 9.37 0.86 -6.31
CA ASP A 182 8.45 -0.29 -6.43
C ASP A 182 8.97 -1.37 -7.38
N GLU A 183 9.42 -0.99 -8.57
CA GLU A 183 10.01 -1.93 -9.53
C GLU A 183 11.31 -2.56 -9.02
N GLY A 184 12.13 -1.80 -8.30
CA GLY A 184 13.32 -2.32 -7.62
C GLY A 184 12.96 -3.35 -6.56
N MET A 185 11.95 -3.07 -5.75
CA MET A 185 11.44 -3.98 -4.72
C MET A 185 10.91 -5.28 -5.34
N ARG A 186 10.16 -5.18 -6.43
CA ARG A 186 9.67 -6.35 -7.19
C ARG A 186 10.83 -7.23 -7.65
N ILE A 187 11.85 -6.64 -8.25
CA ILE A 187 13.02 -7.35 -8.75
C ILE A 187 13.76 -8.06 -7.62
N LEU A 188 14.02 -7.39 -6.50
CA LEU A 188 14.76 -7.96 -5.37
C LEU A 188 13.99 -9.10 -4.68
N THR A 189 12.67 -9.03 -4.61
CA THR A 189 11.86 -9.97 -3.83
C THR A 189 11.36 -11.18 -4.63
N GLN A 190 11.33 -11.09 -5.98
CA GLN A 190 10.83 -12.14 -6.85
C GLN A 190 11.93 -12.93 -7.58
N GLY A 191 13.14 -12.38 -7.69
CA GLY A 191 14.26 -13.02 -8.37
C GLY A 191 15.23 -13.75 -7.44
N SER A 192 16.06 -14.59 -8.02
CA SER A 192 17.22 -15.18 -7.32
C SER A 192 18.45 -14.28 -7.44
N ASN A 193 19.36 -14.40 -6.47
CA ASN A 193 20.61 -13.64 -6.39
C ASN A 193 20.39 -12.11 -6.44
N PRO A 194 19.56 -11.55 -5.55
CA PRO A 194 19.28 -10.12 -5.55
C PRO A 194 20.51 -9.32 -5.12
N ILE A 195 20.81 -8.27 -5.88
CA ILE A 195 21.95 -7.38 -5.69
C ILE A 195 21.46 -5.93 -5.76
N ILE A 196 21.94 -5.11 -4.82
CA ILE A 196 21.85 -3.66 -4.92
C ILE A 196 23.24 -3.12 -5.24
N ARG A 197 23.36 -2.42 -6.36
CA ARG A 197 24.58 -1.69 -6.70
C ARG A 197 24.40 -0.22 -6.32
N TYR A 198 25.22 0.23 -5.41
CA TYR A 198 25.37 1.62 -5.04
C TYR A 198 26.36 2.29 -5.99
N ARG A 199 25.99 3.38 -6.64
CA ARG A 199 26.82 4.09 -7.62
C ARG A 199 27.00 5.55 -7.21
N GLY A 200 28.25 5.96 -7.09
CA GLY A 200 28.67 7.36 -7.03
C GLY A 200 29.28 7.81 -8.38
N SER A 201 29.86 9.00 -8.38
CA SER A 201 30.47 9.58 -9.58
C SER A 201 31.72 8.83 -10.07
N GLN A 202 32.48 8.22 -9.17
CA GLN A 202 33.77 7.57 -9.48
C GLN A 202 33.77 6.07 -9.16
N TYR A 203 33.03 5.64 -8.13
CA TYR A 203 33.07 4.28 -7.60
C TYR A 203 31.66 3.68 -7.54
N TYR A 204 31.63 2.36 -7.47
CA TYR A 204 30.41 1.61 -7.17
C TYR A 204 30.70 0.51 -6.17
N LYS A 205 29.66 0.02 -5.50
CA LYS A 205 29.72 -1.12 -4.60
C LYS A 205 28.51 -2.00 -4.80
N ASP A 206 28.75 -3.29 -4.97
CA ASP A 206 27.69 -4.30 -5.02
C ASP A 206 27.44 -4.84 -3.63
N TYR A 207 26.17 -4.98 -3.30
CA TYR A 207 25.70 -5.58 -2.08
C TYR A 207 24.73 -6.71 -2.40
N ILE A 208 25.10 -7.94 -2.05
CA ILE A 208 24.28 -9.13 -2.22
C ILE A 208 23.39 -9.25 -0.99
N LEU A 209 22.07 -9.31 -1.19
CA LEU A 209 21.12 -9.43 -0.10
C LEU A 209 21.12 -10.84 0.48
N SER A 210 21.08 -10.93 1.80
CA SER A 210 20.83 -12.17 2.52
C SER A 210 19.35 -12.60 2.39
N SER A 211 19.07 -13.87 2.66
CA SER A 211 17.69 -14.37 2.70
C SER A 211 16.83 -13.64 3.74
N GLU A 212 17.43 -13.28 4.87
CA GLU A 212 16.76 -12.51 5.93
C GLU A 212 16.35 -11.12 5.43
N GLU A 213 17.24 -10.40 4.76
CA GLU A 213 16.94 -9.07 4.19
C GLU A 213 15.85 -9.15 3.12
N ILE A 214 15.84 -10.21 2.30
CA ILE A 214 14.76 -10.43 1.32
C ILE A 214 13.42 -10.62 2.02
N GLU A 215 13.34 -11.40 3.09
CA GLU A 215 12.11 -11.58 3.88
C GLU A 215 11.68 -10.26 4.57
N GLN A 216 12.61 -9.46 5.06
CA GLN A 216 12.32 -8.13 5.58
C GLN A 216 11.73 -7.21 4.50
N LEU A 217 12.26 -7.25 3.28
CA LEU A 217 11.70 -6.48 2.15
C LEU A 217 10.28 -6.96 1.78
N LYS A 218 10.01 -8.26 1.78
CA LYS A 218 8.67 -8.81 1.57
C LYS A 218 7.71 -8.36 2.68
N THR A 219 8.14 -8.40 3.93
CA THR A 219 7.36 -7.91 5.07
C THR A 219 7.00 -6.44 4.91
N SER A 220 7.95 -5.61 4.48
CA SER A 220 7.68 -4.19 4.23
C SER A 220 6.65 -3.97 3.12
N LEU A 221 6.71 -4.75 2.04
CA LEU A 221 5.70 -4.71 0.97
C LEU A 221 4.31 -5.13 1.47
N THR A 222 4.26 -6.13 2.35
CA THR A 222 3.02 -6.56 2.98
C THR A 222 2.46 -5.45 3.87
N LEU A 223 3.29 -4.90 4.76
CA LEU A 223 2.89 -3.80 5.65
C LEU A 223 2.38 -2.58 4.88
N TYR A 224 3.04 -2.21 3.79
CA TYR A 224 2.62 -1.12 2.91
C TYR A 224 1.22 -1.35 2.33
N LYS A 225 0.97 -2.54 1.76
CA LYS A 225 -0.33 -2.90 1.17
C LYS A 225 -1.45 -2.98 2.23
N LEU A 226 -1.14 -3.49 3.41
CA LEU A 226 -2.09 -3.56 4.51
C LEU A 226 -2.42 -2.17 5.04
N GLY A 227 -1.43 -1.28 5.13
CA GLY A 227 -1.61 0.12 5.51
C GLY A 227 -2.64 0.82 4.61
N ASP A 228 -2.54 0.65 3.30
CA ASP A 228 -3.51 1.19 2.33
C ASP A 228 -4.95 0.68 2.58
N ILE A 229 -5.10 -0.59 2.99
CA ILE A 229 -6.43 -1.18 3.28
C ILE A 229 -7.09 -0.53 4.50
N VAL A 230 -6.30 -0.19 5.52
CA VAL A 230 -6.79 0.43 6.78
C VAL A 230 -6.68 1.95 6.77
N ASP A 231 -6.47 2.57 5.60
CA ASP A 231 -6.27 4.02 5.45
C ASP A 231 -5.13 4.55 6.35
N ASN A 232 -4.11 3.71 6.59
CA ASN A 232 -2.97 3.97 7.47
C ASN A 232 -3.36 4.39 8.91
N THR A 233 -4.50 3.94 9.41
CA THR A 233 -5.01 4.31 10.75
C THR A 233 -5.09 3.08 11.66
N LEU A 234 -4.42 3.15 12.81
CA LEU A 234 -4.29 2.08 13.79
C LEU A 234 -4.75 2.55 15.18
N ASP A 235 -5.19 1.62 16.01
CA ASP A 235 -5.40 1.87 17.44
C ASP A 235 -4.08 1.68 18.20
N VAL A 236 -3.46 2.77 18.65
CA VAL A 236 -2.17 2.75 19.37
C VAL A 236 -2.20 1.92 20.65
N ASN A 237 -3.39 1.69 21.25
CA ASN A 237 -3.52 0.88 22.46
C ASN A 237 -3.31 -0.63 22.21
N LYS A 238 -3.39 -1.06 20.96
CA LYS A 238 -3.14 -2.45 20.54
C LYS A 238 -1.67 -2.72 20.21
N LEU A 239 -0.83 -1.69 20.13
CA LEU A 239 0.59 -1.85 20.00
C LEU A 239 1.17 -2.37 21.33
N SER A 240 1.94 -3.46 21.26
CA SER A 240 2.60 -4.02 22.45
C SER A 240 3.62 -3.03 23.00
N LYS A 241 3.53 -2.77 24.30
CA LYS A 241 4.45 -1.90 25.03
C LYS A 241 5.60 -2.69 25.62
#